data_48276579ca035e14280fabeb0b093b15
#
_entry.id   48276579ca035e14280fabeb0b093b15
#
_cell.length_a   1.000
_cell.length_b   1.000
_cell.length_c   1.000
_cell.angle_alpha   90.00
_cell.angle_beta   90.00
_cell.angle_gamma   90.00
#
_symmetry.space_group_name_H-M   'P 1'
#
loop_
_entity.id
_entity.type
_entity.pdbx_description
1 polymer ?
#
loop_
_entity_poly.entity_id
_entity_poly.type
_entity_poly.pdbx_seq_one_letter_code
_entity_poly.pdbx_strand_id
1 'polypeptide(L)'
;MSVLTAGAPPRQALRYQLDSGVGLLSPAERAARGKEARAAVPRDSHAVFDPPPDRPDPVALLEEQAATRVPELVPVRRGRMMVSPFTYYRGAALPMASDLSHTPVSGLAVQACGDAHLSNFG
;
A
#
# COMPACT_ATOMS: atom_id res chain seq x y z
N MET A 1 38.45 -7.01 10.96
CA MET A 1 36.98 -7.03 11.23
C MET A 1 36.32 -6.36 10.05
N SER A 2 35.86 -7.16 9.07
CA SER A 2 35.17 -6.65 7.87
C SER A 2 33.68 -6.57 8.17
N VAL A 3 33.13 -5.37 8.09
CA VAL A 3 31.70 -5.12 8.18
C VAL A 3 31.11 -5.41 6.78
N LEU A 4 30.36 -6.51 6.67
CA LEU A 4 29.56 -6.81 5.50
C LEU A 4 28.38 -5.84 5.46
N THR A 5 28.45 -4.88 4.58
CA THR A 5 27.32 -4.02 4.18
C THR A 5 26.36 -4.91 3.38
N ALA A 6 25.28 -5.36 4.00
CA ALA A 6 24.16 -5.98 3.29
C ALA A 6 23.55 -4.90 2.39
N GLY A 7 23.82 -4.99 1.10
CA GLY A 7 23.19 -4.14 0.10
C GLY A 7 21.67 -4.43 0.08
N ALA A 8 20.86 -3.36 0.16
CA ALA A 8 19.43 -3.46 -0.06
C ALA A 8 19.17 -4.15 -1.41
N PRO A 9 18.15 -5.05 -1.50
CA PRO A 9 17.82 -5.70 -2.76
C PRO A 9 17.48 -4.63 -3.80
N PRO A 10 17.86 -4.84 -5.07
CA PRO A 10 17.56 -3.88 -6.11
C PRO A 10 16.06 -3.67 -6.14
N ARG A 11 15.64 -2.41 -6.01
CA ARG A 11 14.26 -2.02 -6.29
C ARG A 11 13.97 -2.50 -7.70
N GLN A 12 13.29 -3.62 -7.82
CA GLN A 12 12.67 -3.99 -9.08
C GLN A 12 11.71 -2.84 -9.40
N ALA A 13 12.19 -1.93 -10.24
CA ALA A 13 11.32 -0.99 -10.88
C ALA A 13 10.24 -1.86 -11.54
N LEU A 14 9.03 -1.80 -11.02
CA LEU A 14 7.84 -2.24 -11.71
C LEU A 14 7.85 -1.47 -13.03
N ARG A 15 8.53 -2.04 -14.02
CA ARG A 15 8.38 -1.60 -15.41
C ARG A 15 6.93 -1.95 -15.75
N TYR A 16 6.08 -0.96 -15.63
CA TYR A 16 4.83 -0.93 -16.32
C TYR A 16 5.18 -1.06 -17.81
N GLN A 17 5.30 -2.26 -18.28
CA GLN A 17 5.13 -2.52 -19.69
C GLN A 17 3.66 -2.20 -19.97
N LEU A 18 3.41 -0.96 -20.36
CA LEU A 18 2.28 -0.67 -21.19
C LEU A 18 2.49 -1.52 -22.42
N ASP A 19 1.89 -2.69 -22.41
CA ASP A 19 1.82 -3.57 -23.56
C ASP A 19 1.00 -2.79 -24.60
N SER A 20 1.72 -2.08 -25.48
CA SER A 20 1.15 -1.24 -26.54
C SER A 20 0.41 -2.06 -27.59
N GLY A 21 0.14 -3.33 -27.33
CA GLY A 21 -0.59 -4.26 -28.16
C GLY A 21 -1.94 -4.74 -27.62
N VAL A 22 -2.35 -4.33 -26.42
CA VAL A 22 -3.67 -4.71 -25.89
C VAL A 22 -4.71 -3.80 -26.53
N GLY A 23 -5.37 -4.29 -27.58
CA GLY A 23 -6.58 -3.65 -28.12
C GLY A 23 -7.54 -3.33 -26.97
N LEU A 24 -8.21 -2.18 -27.03
CA LEU A 24 -9.16 -1.76 -26.00
C LEU A 24 -10.24 -2.85 -25.85
N LEU A 25 -10.31 -3.48 -24.68
CA LEU A 25 -11.33 -4.47 -24.37
C LEU A 25 -12.73 -3.84 -24.54
N SER A 26 -13.64 -4.57 -25.14
CA SER A 26 -15.04 -4.21 -25.20
C SER A 26 -15.64 -4.10 -23.78
N PRO A 27 -16.77 -3.42 -23.60
CA PRO A 27 -17.46 -3.38 -22.31
C PRO A 27 -17.77 -4.78 -21.73
N ALA A 28 -18.15 -5.73 -22.58
CA ALA A 28 -18.45 -7.11 -22.18
C ALA A 28 -17.20 -7.84 -21.66
N GLU A 29 -16.06 -7.72 -22.36
CA GLU A 29 -14.79 -8.32 -21.94
C GLU A 29 -14.28 -7.72 -20.65
N ARG A 30 -14.42 -6.40 -20.46
CA ARG A 30 -14.07 -5.75 -19.17
C ARG A 30 -14.95 -6.25 -18.04
N ALA A 31 -16.24 -6.43 -18.26
CA ALA A 31 -17.16 -6.97 -17.26
C ALA A 31 -16.83 -8.43 -16.92
N ALA A 32 -16.52 -9.26 -17.92
CA ALA A 32 -16.08 -10.65 -17.71
C ALA A 32 -14.80 -10.71 -16.88
N ARG A 33 -13.77 -9.95 -17.24
CA ARG A 33 -12.51 -9.88 -16.49
C ARG A 33 -12.71 -9.42 -15.05
N GLY A 34 -13.59 -8.44 -14.81
CA GLY A 34 -13.92 -8.00 -13.47
C GLY A 34 -14.67 -9.06 -12.64
N LYS A 35 -15.50 -9.89 -13.31
CA LYS A 35 -16.19 -11.02 -12.66
C LYS A 35 -15.21 -12.13 -12.28
N GLU A 36 -14.28 -12.48 -13.17
CA GLU A 36 -13.22 -13.45 -12.90
C GLU A 36 -12.33 -13.01 -11.74
N ALA A 37 -11.90 -11.76 -11.73
CA ALA A 37 -11.09 -11.21 -10.64
C ALA A 37 -11.80 -11.29 -9.29
N ARG A 38 -13.12 -11.04 -9.24
CA ARG A 38 -13.92 -11.20 -8.01
C ARG A 38 -14.16 -12.66 -7.62
N ALA A 39 -14.14 -13.58 -8.56
CA ALA A 39 -14.21 -15.01 -8.25
C ALA A 39 -12.88 -15.54 -7.70
N ALA A 40 -11.76 -15.08 -8.26
CA ALA A 40 -10.42 -15.43 -7.79
C ALA A 40 -10.11 -14.81 -6.42
N VAL A 41 -10.53 -13.57 -6.18
CA VAL A 41 -10.32 -12.86 -4.91
C VAL A 41 -11.68 -12.30 -4.45
N PRO A 42 -12.46 -13.09 -3.69
CA PRO A 42 -13.73 -12.65 -3.11
C PRO A 42 -13.53 -11.45 -2.18
N ARG A 43 -14.48 -10.53 -2.14
CA ARG A 43 -14.39 -9.33 -1.29
C ARG A 43 -14.22 -9.67 0.18
N ASP A 44 -14.85 -10.74 0.65
CA ASP A 44 -14.81 -11.17 2.04
C ASP A 44 -13.41 -11.64 2.46
N SER A 45 -12.56 -12.05 1.51
CA SER A 45 -11.16 -12.40 1.80
C SER A 45 -10.35 -11.23 2.35
N HIS A 46 -10.77 -9.99 2.06
CA HIS A 46 -10.12 -8.78 2.59
C HIS A 46 -10.57 -8.40 4.01
N ALA A 47 -11.60 -9.06 4.55
CA ALA A 47 -12.06 -8.83 5.92
C ALA A 47 -11.24 -9.60 6.95
N VAL A 48 -10.44 -10.57 6.52
CA VAL A 48 -9.60 -11.38 7.39
C VAL A 48 -8.30 -10.64 7.67
N PHE A 49 -8.03 -10.38 8.96
CA PHE A 49 -6.75 -9.89 9.42
C PHE A 49 -5.92 -11.06 9.95
N ASP A 50 -5.01 -11.55 9.12
CA ASP A 50 -4.09 -12.66 9.45
C ASP A 50 -2.66 -12.21 9.13
N PRO A 51 -2.05 -11.43 10.02
CA PRO A 51 -0.71 -10.90 9.79
C PRO A 51 0.32 -12.04 9.82
N PRO A 52 1.29 -12.05 8.89
CA PRO A 52 2.35 -13.05 8.88
C PRO A 52 3.22 -12.95 10.14
N PRO A 53 3.88 -14.06 10.56
CA PRO A 53 4.72 -14.07 11.77
C PRO A 53 5.88 -13.07 11.74
N ASP A 54 6.35 -12.73 10.55
CA ASP A 54 7.43 -11.78 10.29
C ASP A 54 6.92 -10.37 9.97
N ARG A 55 5.64 -10.07 10.28
CA ARG A 55 5.07 -8.74 10.10
C ARG A 55 5.94 -7.67 10.75
N PRO A 56 6.40 -6.66 9.99
CA PRO A 56 7.18 -5.57 10.56
C PRO A 56 6.42 -4.84 11.67
N ASP A 57 7.15 -4.45 12.72
CA ASP A 57 6.58 -3.62 13.78
C ASP A 57 6.10 -2.27 13.19
N PRO A 58 4.81 -1.91 13.33
CA PRO A 58 4.28 -0.66 12.82
C PRO A 58 4.99 0.59 13.36
N VAL A 59 5.49 0.52 14.60
CA VAL A 59 6.24 1.63 15.20
C VAL A 59 7.59 1.77 14.51
N ALA A 60 8.29 0.66 14.27
CA ALA A 60 9.57 0.68 13.56
C ALA A 60 9.43 1.26 12.14
N LEU A 61 8.36 0.91 11.41
CA LEU A 61 8.06 1.50 10.10
C LEU A 61 7.83 3.01 10.17
N LEU A 62 7.16 3.50 11.21
CA LEU A 62 6.94 4.94 11.40
C LEU A 62 8.24 5.66 11.78
N GLU A 63 9.12 5.03 12.54
CA GLU A 63 10.45 5.56 12.86
C GLU A 63 11.33 5.66 11.60
N GLU A 64 11.37 4.61 10.78
CA GLU A 64 12.06 4.61 9.49
C GLU A 64 11.55 5.74 8.60
N GLN A 65 10.24 5.89 8.48
CA GLN A 65 9.65 6.98 7.71
C GLN A 65 10.00 8.36 8.29
N ALA A 66 10.11 8.49 9.61
CA ALA A 66 10.41 9.74 10.28
C ALA A 66 11.83 10.24 9.94
N ALA A 67 12.77 9.34 9.66
CA ALA A 67 14.15 9.71 9.29
C ALA A 67 14.24 10.55 8.01
N THR A 68 13.23 10.48 7.13
CA THR A 68 13.16 11.25 5.87
C THR A 68 12.31 12.51 5.96
N ARG A 69 11.78 12.84 7.14
CA ARG A 69 10.89 13.99 7.39
C ARG A 69 11.64 15.17 8.02
N VAL A 70 10.97 16.31 8.01
CA VAL A 70 11.44 17.51 8.73
C VAL A 70 11.42 17.20 10.22
N PRO A 71 12.59 17.18 10.93
CA PRO A 71 12.68 16.70 12.30
C PRO A 71 11.76 17.41 13.29
N GLU A 72 11.61 18.72 13.15
CA GLU A 72 10.81 19.56 14.05
C GLU A 72 9.31 19.23 13.97
N LEU A 73 8.85 18.66 12.83
CA LEU A 73 7.45 18.29 12.60
C LEU A 73 7.12 16.86 13.04
N VAL A 74 8.12 16.02 13.29
CA VAL A 74 7.92 14.62 13.71
C VAL A 74 7.16 14.53 15.04
N PRO A 75 7.52 15.26 16.11
CA PRO A 75 6.77 15.23 17.37
C PRO A 75 5.33 15.71 17.21
N VAL A 76 5.11 16.76 16.41
CA VAL A 76 3.76 17.29 16.14
C VAL A 76 2.89 16.24 15.45
N ARG A 77 3.45 15.55 14.44
CA ARG A 77 2.75 14.48 13.73
C ARG A 77 2.39 13.34 14.68
N ARG A 78 3.33 12.88 15.50
CA ARG A 78 3.11 11.80 16.47
C ARG A 78 2.02 12.19 17.47
N GLY A 79 2.09 13.40 18.04
CA GLY A 79 1.05 13.89 18.94
C GLY A 79 -0.34 13.86 18.33
N ARG A 80 -0.47 14.25 17.04
CA ARG A 80 -1.76 14.18 16.32
C ARG A 80 -2.22 12.73 16.09
N MET A 81 -1.32 11.82 15.76
CA MET A 81 -1.65 10.42 15.53
C MET A 81 -2.12 9.70 16.81
N MET A 82 -1.65 10.12 17.98
CA MET A 82 -1.99 9.52 19.27
C MET A 82 -3.36 9.88 19.82
N VAL A 83 -4.10 10.82 19.18
CA VAL A 83 -5.38 11.31 19.70
C VAL A 83 -6.48 10.25 19.59
N SER A 84 -6.50 9.47 18.51
CA SER A 84 -7.53 8.43 18.29
C SER A 84 -7.07 7.40 17.24
N PRO A 85 -7.72 6.22 17.15
CA PRO A 85 -7.48 5.28 16.06
C PRO A 85 -7.67 5.89 14.67
N PHE A 86 -8.63 6.78 14.50
CA PHE A 86 -8.88 7.47 13.24
C PHE A 86 -7.72 8.40 12.84
N THR A 87 -7.19 9.16 13.80
CA THR A 87 -6.04 10.05 13.55
C THR A 87 -4.76 9.27 13.31
N TYR A 88 -4.58 8.11 13.98
CA TYR A 88 -3.51 7.18 13.68
C TYR A 88 -3.61 6.66 12.24
N TYR A 89 -4.78 6.19 11.82
CA TYR A 89 -5.04 5.70 10.47
C TYR A 89 -4.62 6.72 9.39
N ARG A 90 -4.95 7.98 9.57
CA ARG A 90 -4.56 9.06 8.64
C ARG A 90 -3.04 9.28 8.54
N GLY A 91 -2.30 8.86 9.55
CA GLY A 91 -0.83 8.98 9.58
C GLY A 91 -0.08 7.70 9.20
N ALA A 92 -0.76 6.56 9.09
CA ALA A 92 -0.16 5.23 9.05
C ALA A 92 -0.10 4.62 7.62
N ALA A 93 0.11 5.43 6.59
CA ALA A 93 0.13 4.96 5.21
C ALA A 93 1.21 3.90 4.95
N LEU A 94 2.40 4.01 5.54
CA LEU A 94 3.47 3.02 5.38
C LEU A 94 3.15 1.69 6.06
N PRO A 95 2.73 1.64 7.35
CA PRO A 95 2.22 0.40 7.94
C PRO A 95 1.09 -0.24 7.15
N MET A 96 0.12 0.55 6.68
CA MET A 96 -0.98 0.05 5.84
C MET A 96 -0.47 -0.55 4.52
N ALA A 97 0.46 0.11 3.84
CA ALA A 97 1.04 -0.42 2.61
C ALA A 97 1.81 -1.73 2.85
N SER A 98 2.52 -1.83 3.97
CA SER A 98 3.19 -3.06 4.41
C SER A 98 2.18 -4.19 4.64
N ASP A 99 1.11 -3.95 5.38
CA ASP A 99 0.07 -4.95 5.65
C ASP A 99 -0.65 -5.38 4.36
N LEU A 100 -1.03 -4.43 3.50
CA LEU A 100 -1.70 -4.72 2.24
C LEU A 100 -0.83 -5.50 1.25
N SER A 101 0.49 -5.42 1.35
CA SER A 101 1.40 -6.18 0.46
C SER A 101 1.27 -7.70 0.62
N HIS A 102 0.71 -8.17 1.72
CA HIS A 102 0.50 -9.58 2.05
C HIS A 102 -0.96 -10.04 1.82
N THR A 103 -1.83 -9.14 1.39
CA THR A 103 -3.23 -9.48 1.12
C THR A 103 -3.42 -10.06 -0.30
N PRO A 104 -4.50 -10.83 -0.53
CA PRO A 104 -4.81 -11.34 -1.86
C PRO A 104 -4.94 -10.21 -2.89
N VAL A 105 -4.38 -10.43 -4.09
CA VAL A 105 -4.42 -9.45 -5.18
C VAL A 105 -5.20 -9.99 -6.37
N SER A 106 -6.02 -9.15 -6.97
CA SER A 106 -6.87 -9.53 -8.12
C SER A 106 -6.12 -9.62 -9.45
N GLY A 107 -4.86 -9.19 -9.50
CA GLY A 107 -4.09 -9.08 -10.74
C GLY A 107 -4.53 -7.93 -11.66
N LEU A 108 -5.52 -7.15 -11.26
CA LEU A 108 -5.90 -5.94 -11.98
C LEU A 108 -4.98 -4.79 -11.56
N ALA A 109 -4.27 -4.23 -12.53
CA ALA A 109 -3.49 -3.02 -12.32
C ALA A 109 -4.32 -1.79 -12.72
N VAL A 110 -4.41 -0.82 -11.81
CA VAL A 110 -5.15 0.43 -12.04
C VAL A 110 -4.30 1.61 -11.60
N GLN A 111 -4.53 2.76 -12.23
CA GLN A 111 -4.00 4.00 -11.68
C GLN A 111 -4.80 4.35 -10.42
N ALA A 112 -4.12 4.41 -9.28
CA ALA A 112 -4.75 4.81 -8.03
C ALA A 112 -4.44 6.27 -7.72
N CYS A 113 -5.40 6.99 -7.17
CA CYS A 113 -5.18 8.25 -6.48
C CYS A 113 -5.20 8.01 -4.97
N GLY A 114 -4.34 8.72 -4.23
CA GLY A 114 -4.34 8.68 -2.78
C GLY A 114 -5.20 9.80 -2.19
N ASP A 115 -5.54 9.64 -0.91
CA ASP A 115 -6.24 10.65 -0.09
C ASP A 115 -7.55 11.18 -0.71
N ALA A 116 -8.29 10.30 -1.37
CA ALA A 116 -9.50 10.63 -2.12
C ALA A 116 -10.73 10.80 -1.19
N HIS A 117 -10.63 11.67 -0.19
CA HIS A 117 -11.79 12.05 0.64
C HIS A 117 -12.49 13.31 0.08
N LEU A 118 -13.77 13.51 0.46
CA LEU A 118 -14.62 14.56 -0.12
C LEU A 118 -14.01 15.97 -0.10
N SER A 119 -13.24 16.32 0.93
CA SER A 119 -12.58 17.62 1.02
C SER A 119 -11.45 17.86 0.01
N ASN A 120 -11.04 16.83 -0.72
CA ASN A 120 -10.01 16.92 -1.77
C ASN A 120 -10.59 17.01 -3.17
N PHE A 121 -11.91 16.92 -3.28
CA PHE A 121 -12.65 17.24 -4.51
C PHE A 121 -13.21 18.65 -4.35
N GLY A 122 -12.45 19.65 -4.81
CA GLY A 122 -12.83 21.03 -4.77
C GLY A 122 -13.84 21.42 -5.85
#